data_31ec3a29495defcc7ec3d9dd9f82da5d
#
_entry.id   31ec3a29495defcc7ec3d9dd9f82da5d
#
_cell.length_a   1.000
_cell.length_b   1.000
_cell.length_c   1.000
_cell.angle_alpha   90.00
_cell.angle_beta   90.00
_cell.angle_gamma   90.00
#
_symmetry.space_group_name_H-M   'P 1'
#
loop_
_entity.id
_entity.type
_entity.pdbx_description
1 polymer ?
#
loop_
_entity_poly.entity_id
_entity_poly.type
_entity_poly.pdbx_seq_one_letter_code
_entity_poly.pdbx_strand_id
1 'polypeptide(L)'
;SFNEESLFQDINLVEAFLYQCYDVIGGDREEVLGMREDLLSSATDELLNIHRAGQVTFTKGNLTPDYLGQFGDWRLGWLQWDVNYLNIKNVNTILGGIDDVPVNTEEDTKRIEQIKAESYFIRAFNYTNLLRSYGGVILIDKKFNLDDDFTTQTRATLQETLDFILRDLDKAIAGLPLKGQIEQGRATKGAAAALKSRLLSFVSGELTNGGYESTNPLVSFQGDVRNQLLTQAKNIAKEIIDGKYGNYQLTGTITDPPSNMSEEEVMAYAENYASIFLQKGEWNDEVIFGVQYLNRQGNRVRNNLYWGPNGYNNWGNNEPTEPTVRQYEMKDGTPFVWDKYNQGEMNVRAFTSEQLESNPELNPYNGREPRFYATILYDGAPWRDRASTNNKVQIGHTMTVAGSSLIGEDVSGVMDKVESMSASLIGGNDSRSASNQAWNGTKTGYYLRKMLDIGIDGELNNNENSWLEIRFAEVILDYAEACIELGEIQEGLEAVNMIRNRAGLPDRPLDVGQSQAREWYRHERFIEMMAEGDRWYTIRKWMIA
;
A
#
# COMPACT_ATOMS: atom_id res chain seq x y z
N SER A 1 -7.32 35.50 7.46
CA SER A 1 -7.13 35.26 6.02
C SER A 1 -5.72 35.65 5.66
N PHE A 2 -4.92 34.73 5.24
CA PHE A 2 -3.63 35.00 4.63
C PHE A 2 -3.88 35.95 3.43
N ASN A 3 -3.36 37.15 3.50
CA ASN A 3 -3.30 38.01 2.33
C ASN A 3 -2.10 37.52 1.51
N GLU A 4 -2.32 37.22 0.26
CA GLU A 4 -1.31 36.68 -0.66
C GLU A 4 -0.13 37.67 -0.86
N GLU A 5 -0.37 38.95 -0.82
CA GLU A 5 0.70 39.97 -0.85
C GLU A 5 1.65 39.85 0.32
N SER A 6 1.17 39.40 1.50
CA SER A 6 2.03 39.20 2.65
C SER A 6 2.80 37.87 2.61
N LEU A 7 2.31 36.87 1.85
CA LEU A 7 2.93 35.57 1.73
C LEU A 7 4.36 35.66 1.16
N PHE A 8 4.54 36.47 0.10
CA PHE A 8 5.82 36.57 -0.60
C PHE A 8 6.77 37.64 -0.06
N GLN A 9 6.45 38.24 1.10
CA GLN A 9 7.33 39.17 1.77
C GLN A 9 8.37 38.49 2.67
N ASP A 10 8.13 37.22 3.04
CA ASP A 10 8.99 36.46 3.93
C ASP A 10 9.04 34.98 3.50
N ILE A 11 10.26 34.48 3.25
CA ILE A 11 10.51 33.08 2.87
C ILE A 11 9.95 32.08 3.88
N ASN A 12 9.90 32.42 5.18
CA ASN A 12 9.36 31.55 6.21
C ASN A 12 7.83 31.38 6.07
N LEU A 13 7.13 32.41 5.58
CA LEU A 13 5.69 32.31 5.30
C LEU A 13 5.44 31.40 4.09
N VAL A 14 6.27 31.51 3.05
CA VAL A 14 6.17 30.63 1.87
C VAL A 14 6.44 29.18 2.26
N GLU A 15 7.46 28.93 3.08
CA GLU A 15 7.78 27.58 3.55
C GLU A 15 6.67 27.01 4.45
N ALA A 16 6.07 27.81 5.33
CA ALA A 16 4.92 27.41 6.12
C ALA A 16 3.70 27.07 5.24
N PHE A 17 3.51 27.77 4.14
CA PHE A 17 2.46 27.46 3.16
C PHE A 17 2.78 26.19 2.36
N LEU A 18 4.06 25.94 2.05
CA LEU A 18 4.50 24.68 1.46
C LEU A 18 4.19 23.49 2.38
N TYR A 19 4.39 23.64 3.70
CA TYR A 19 4.04 22.59 4.67
C TYR A 19 2.54 22.27 4.66
N GLN A 20 1.67 23.25 4.44
CA GLN A 20 0.24 22.99 4.23
C GLN A 20 -0.02 22.14 2.97
N CYS A 21 0.79 22.31 1.92
CA CYS A 21 0.68 21.46 0.73
C CYS A 21 1.10 20.01 1.01
N TYR A 22 2.11 19.80 1.87
CA TYR A 22 2.47 18.48 2.38
C TYR A 22 1.37 17.90 3.28
N ASP A 23 0.74 18.72 4.10
CA ASP A 23 -0.38 18.28 4.94
C ASP A 23 -1.57 17.78 4.12
N VAL A 24 -1.83 18.37 2.97
CA VAL A 24 -2.86 17.84 2.03
C VAL A 24 -2.48 16.44 1.52
N ILE A 25 -1.19 16.18 1.27
CA ILE A 25 -0.72 14.83 0.93
C ILE A 25 -0.83 13.91 2.15
N GLY A 26 -0.38 14.36 3.31
CA GLY A 26 -0.25 13.56 4.54
C GLY A 26 -1.48 13.47 5.44
N GLY A 27 -2.55 14.23 5.14
CA GLY A 27 -3.82 14.11 5.85
C GLY A 27 -3.98 14.92 7.11
N ASP A 28 -4.02 16.23 7.00
CA ASP A 28 -4.56 17.08 8.07
C ASP A 28 -6.07 16.89 8.25
N ARG A 29 -6.73 16.47 7.20
CA ARG A 29 -8.13 16.07 7.24
C ARG A 29 -8.18 14.55 7.36
N GLU A 30 -9.12 14.03 8.09
CA GLU A 30 -9.34 12.61 8.31
C GLU A 30 -9.42 11.76 6.99
N GLU A 31 -8.95 12.23 5.86
CA GLU A 31 -9.29 11.76 4.53
C GLU A 31 -8.09 11.35 3.66
N VAL A 32 -6.86 11.29 4.18
CA VAL A 32 -5.67 11.12 3.33
C VAL A 32 -4.79 9.95 3.74
N LEU A 33 -4.14 9.36 2.76
CA LEU A 33 -3.18 8.27 2.78
C LEU A 33 -3.25 7.24 3.93
N GLY A 34 -3.74 6.09 3.58
CA GLY A 34 -3.44 4.76 4.07
C GLY A 34 -3.70 4.36 5.51
N MET A 35 -3.56 5.21 6.50
CA MET A 35 -3.67 4.85 7.91
C MET A 35 -5.08 5.09 8.47
N ARG A 36 -6.09 4.68 7.70
CA ARG A 36 -7.47 4.98 8.03
C ARG A 36 -8.30 3.76 8.28
N GLU A 37 -9.55 4.02 8.67
CA GLU A 37 -10.54 2.96 8.82
C GLU A 37 -10.66 2.13 7.55
N ASP A 38 -10.74 2.78 6.39
CA ASP A 38 -10.90 2.14 5.09
C ASP A 38 -9.61 2.17 4.28
N LEU A 39 -9.05 1.00 3.98
CA LEU A 39 -7.89 0.86 3.10
C LEU A 39 -8.32 0.74 1.64
N LEU A 40 -7.55 1.36 0.73
CA LEU A 40 -7.76 1.21 -0.71
C LEU A 40 -7.67 -0.26 -1.16
N SER A 41 -6.87 -1.07 -0.49
CA SER A 41 -6.76 -2.52 -0.73
C SER A 41 -8.08 -3.27 -0.54
N SER A 42 -9.00 -2.74 0.26
CA SER A 42 -10.36 -3.31 0.39
C SER A 42 -11.25 -3.06 -0.83
N ALA A 43 -10.77 -2.29 -1.79
CA ALA A 43 -11.35 -2.12 -3.11
C ALA A 43 -10.86 -3.17 -4.12
N THR A 44 -10.14 -4.17 -3.67
CA THR A 44 -9.50 -5.20 -4.48
C THR A 44 -9.80 -6.60 -3.94
N ASP A 45 -9.18 -7.60 -4.53
CA ASP A 45 -9.22 -8.99 -4.08
C ASP A 45 -8.43 -9.26 -2.79
N GLU A 46 -7.59 -8.30 -2.34
CA GLU A 46 -6.75 -8.47 -1.15
C GLU A 46 -7.55 -8.53 0.15
N LEU A 47 -8.40 -7.54 0.37
CA LEU A 47 -9.08 -7.31 1.64
C LEU A 47 -10.59 -7.15 1.45
N LEU A 48 -11.33 -7.45 2.50
CA LEU A 48 -12.75 -7.14 2.63
C LEU A 48 -12.95 -6.05 3.69
N ASN A 49 -13.54 -4.93 3.32
CA ASN A 49 -14.04 -3.98 4.29
C ASN A 49 -15.35 -4.49 4.87
N ILE A 50 -15.42 -4.75 6.16
CA ILE A 50 -16.61 -5.32 6.82
C ILE A 50 -17.60 -4.27 7.30
N HIS A 51 -17.21 -3.00 7.31
CA HIS A 51 -18.05 -1.87 7.68
C HIS A 51 -18.69 -1.23 6.44
N ARG A 52 -19.61 -0.36 6.68
CA ARG A 52 -20.61 0.28 5.80
C ARG A 52 -20.37 0.28 4.29
N ALA A 53 -19.22 0.68 3.85
CA ALA A 53 -19.07 1.08 2.47
C ALA A 53 -18.47 0.05 1.55
N GLY A 54 -17.44 -0.63 2.01
CA GLY A 54 -16.75 -1.62 1.20
C GLY A 54 -17.70 -2.71 0.73
N GLN A 55 -18.63 -3.11 1.60
CA GLN A 55 -19.66 -4.10 1.25
C GLN A 55 -20.65 -3.63 0.19
N VAL A 56 -20.93 -2.32 0.13
CA VAL A 56 -21.99 -1.82 -0.76
C VAL A 56 -21.42 -1.35 -2.09
N THR A 57 -20.28 -0.68 -2.06
CA THR A 57 -19.74 -0.05 -3.26
C THR A 57 -19.03 -1.05 -4.16
N PHE A 58 -18.13 -1.88 -3.62
CA PHE A 58 -17.35 -2.82 -4.43
C PHE A 58 -18.10 -4.10 -4.73
N THR A 59 -18.64 -4.75 -3.71
CA THR A 59 -19.31 -6.05 -3.87
C THR A 59 -20.58 -5.98 -4.71
N LYS A 60 -21.20 -4.80 -4.84
CA LYS A 60 -22.36 -4.55 -5.70
C LYS A 60 -22.03 -3.92 -7.05
N GLY A 61 -20.76 -3.69 -7.36
CA GLY A 61 -20.34 -3.06 -8.60
C GLY A 61 -20.77 -1.60 -8.75
N ASN A 62 -20.95 -0.90 -7.64
CA ASN A 62 -21.41 0.49 -7.62
C ASN A 62 -20.27 1.52 -7.74
N LEU A 63 -19.04 1.08 -7.93
CA LEU A 63 -17.92 2.00 -8.11
C LEU A 63 -18.01 2.66 -9.47
N THR A 64 -18.20 3.96 -9.47
CA THR A 64 -18.24 4.81 -10.67
C THR A 64 -17.26 5.97 -10.50
N PRO A 65 -16.93 6.71 -11.57
CA PRO A 65 -16.10 7.92 -11.45
C PRO A 65 -16.63 8.94 -10.43
N ASP A 66 -17.95 9.03 -10.26
CA ASP A 66 -18.58 9.92 -9.28
C ASP A 66 -18.37 9.45 -7.84
N TYR A 67 -18.11 8.16 -7.65
CA TYR A 67 -17.81 7.56 -6.35
C TYR A 67 -16.32 7.31 -6.12
N LEU A 68 -15.48 7.52 -7.12
CA LEU A 68 -14.04 7.39 -6.96
C LEU A 68 -13.55 8.41 -5.93
N GLY A 69 -12.87 7.94 -4.90
CA GLY A 69 -12.49 8.76 -3.77
C GLY A 69 -13.56 8.87 -2.67
N GLN A 70 -14.73 8.27 -2.87
CA GLN A 70 -15.73 8.12 -1.83
C GLN A 70 -15.85 6.63 -1.49
N PHE A 71 -15.29 6.25 -0.37
CA PHE A 71 -15.37 4.88 0.11
C PHE A 71 -16.17 4.91 1.40
N GLY A 72 -17.46 4.59 1.29
CA GLY A 72 -18.39 4.74 2.37
C GLY A 72 -18.76 6.15 2.73
N ASP A 73 -18.84 6.37 4.03
CA ASP A 73 -19.01 7.71 4.59
C ASP A 73 -17.69 8.50 4.58
N TRP A 74 -16.59 7.87 4.13
CA TRP A 74 -15.24 8.42 4.15
C TRP A 74 -14.67 8.52 2.75
N ARG A 75 -14.00 9.61 2.49
CA ARG A 75 -13.41 9.90 1.19
C ARG A 75 -11.95 9.47 1.15
N LEU A 76 -11.53 8.79 0.09
CA LEU A 76 -10.12 8.54 -0.21
C LEU A 76 -9.53 9.79 -0.90
N GLY A 77 -9.08 10.75 -0.09
CA GLY A 77 -8.78 12.12 -0.53
C GLY A 77 -7.89 12.22 -1.76
N TRP A 78 -6.82 11.41 -1.84
CA TRP A 78 -5.90 11.44 -2.98
C TRP A 78 -6.49 10.87 -4.29
N LEU A 79 -7.59 10.16 -4.24
CA LEU A 79 -8.34 9.78 -5.44
C LEU A 79 -9.33 10.87 -5.87
N GLN A 80 -9.61 11.85 -5.02
CA GLN A 80 -10.60 12.88 -5.31
C GLN A 80 -10.04 13.92 -6.25
N TRP A 81 -10.85 14.27 -7.23
CA TRP A 81 -10.56 15.31 -8.20
C TRP A 81 -10.33 16.67 -7.54
N ASP A 82 -11.27 17.10 -6.70
CA ASP A 82 -11.26 18.41 -6.05
C ASP A 82 -10.11 18.60 -5.07
N VAL A 83 -9.76 17.58 -4.29
CA VAL A 83 -8.64 17.63 -3.34
C VAL A 83 -7.30 17.80 -4.05
N ASN A 84 -7.08 17.04 -5.13
CA ASN A 84 -5.86 17.16 -5.91
C ASN A 84 -5.75 18.55 -6.57
N TYR A 85 -6.83 19.07 -7.16
CA TYR A 85 -6.80 20.40 -7.77
C TYR A 85 -6.70 21.54 -6.77
N LEU A 86 -7.25 21.38 -5.57
CA LEU A 86 -7.03 22.33 -4.48
C LEU A 86 -5.53 22.44 -4.14
N ASN A 87 -4.86 21.31 -4.03
CA ASN A 87 -3.42 21.30 -3.73
C ASN A 87 -2.59 21.82 -4.90
N ILE A 88 -2.94 21.49 -6.15
CA ILE A 88 -2.33 22.04 -7.37
C ILE A 88 -2.45 23.56 -7.38
N LYS A 89 -3.61 24.11 -7.03
CA LYS A 89 -3.82 25.56 -6.88
C LYS A 89 -2.85 26.17 -5.86
N ASN A 90 -2.71 25.54 -4.68
CA ASN A 90 -1.81 26.03 -3.64
C ASN A 90 -0.36 26.04 -4.12
N VAL A 91 0.08 24.97 -4.75
CA VAL A 91 1.43 24.85 -5.33
C VAL A 91 1.67 25.88 -6.43
N ASN A 92 0.69 26.09 -7.32
CA ASN A 92 0.78 27.11 -8.36
C ASN A 92 0.83 28.53 -7.79
N THR A 93 0.20 28.75 -6.63
CA THR A 93 0.35 30.03 -5.90
C THR A 93 1.80 30.24 -5.45
N ILE A 94 2.44 29.21 -4.87
CA ILE A 94 3.87 29.29 -4.50
C ILE A 94 4.72 29.58 -5.74
N LEU A 95 4.61 28.74 -6.77
CA LEU A 95 5.43 28.87 -7.99
C LEU A 95 5.23 30.20 -8.72
N GLY A 96 4.04 30.80 -8.60
CA GLY A 96 3.72 32.07 -9.26
C GLY A 96 4.26 33.31 -8.58
N GLY A 97 4.62 33.25 -7.28
CA GLY A 97 5.07 34.41 -6.54
C GLY A 97 6.43 34.25 -5.83
N ILE A 98 7.00 33.05 -5.82
CA ILE A 98 8.21 32.79 -5.04
C ILE A 98 9.44 33.58 -5.51
N ASP A 99 9.48 33.98 -6.77
CA ASP A 99 10.56 34.81 -7.32
C ASP A 99 10.50 36.27 -6.85
N ASP A 100 9.37 36.70 -6.29
CA ASP A 100 9.19 38.04 -5.70
C ASP A 100 9.66 38.11 -4.24
N VAL A 101 10.01 36.96 -3.62
CA VAL A 101 10.46 36.91 -2.22
C VAL A 101 11.82 37.60 -2.09
N PRO A 102 11.99 38.55 -1.14
CA PRO A 102 13.28 39.20 -0.93
C PRO A 102 14.40 38.22 -0.58
N VAL A 103 15.52 38.32 -1.31
CA VAL A 103 16.74 37.54 -1.09
C VAL A 103 17.77 38.43 -0.43
N ASN A 104 18.19 38.06 0.78
CA ASN A 104 19.18 38.81 1.54
C ASN A 104 20.51 38.05 1.68
N THR A 105 20.46 36.71 1.53
CA THR A 105 21.59 35.81 1.70
C THR A 105 21.67 34.75 0.62
N GLU A 106 22.83 34.12 0.47
CA GLU A 106 22.97 32.94 -0.41
C GLU A 106 22.10 31.77 0.08
N GLU A 107 21.88 31.66 1.39
CA GLU A 107 21.00 30.65 1.99
C GLU A 107 19.53 30.85 1.58
N ASP A 108 19.05 32.12 1.53
CA ASP A 108 17.72 32.42 1.04
C ASP A 108 17.54 31.96 -0.40
N THR A 109 18.55 32.19 -1.25
CA THR A 109 18.52 31.71 -2.64
C THR A 109 18.40 30.18 -2.71
N LYS A 110 19.17 29.44 -1.91
CA LYS A 110 19.10 27.97 -1.86
C LYS A 110 17.73 27.49 -1.38
N ARG A 111 17.17 28.12 -0.35
CA ARG A 111 15.84 27.77 0.17
C ARG A 111 14.74 28.02 -0.88
N ILE A 112 14.80 29.13 -1.64
CA ILE A 112 13.87 29.42 -2.72
C ILE A 112 13.93 28.31 -3.77
N GLU A 113 15.12 27.94 -4.24
CA GLU A 113 15.26 26.89 -5.25
C GLU A 113 14.79 25.53 -4.73
N GLN A 114 15.02 25.23 -3.46
CA GLN A 114 14.50 24.02 -2.83
C GLN A 114 12.97 24.03 -2.73
N ILE A 115 12.34 25.13 -2.29
CA ILE A 115 10.89 25.28 -2.21
C ILE A 115 10.25 25.12 -3.61
N LYS A 116 10.88 25.67 -4.66
CA LYS A 116 10.43 25.45 -6.05
C LYS A 116 10.48 23.97 -6.42
N ALA A 117 11.58 23.28 -6.13
CA ALA A 117 11.74 21.88 -6.45
C ALA A 117 10.73 20.98 -5.70
N GLU A 118 10.47 21.28 -4.41
CA GLU A 118 9.43 20.61 -3.64
C GLU A 118 8.03 20.90 -4.20
N SER A 119 7.77 22.13 -4.62
CA SER A 119 6.51 22.50 -5.26
C SER A 119 6.28 21.73 -6.55
N TYR A 120 7.30 21.55 -7.39
CA TYR A 120 7.21 20.71 -8.58
C TYR A 120 6.94 19.24 -8.22
N PHE A 121 7.59 18.71 -7.19
CA PHE A 121 7.32 17.36 -6.71
C PHE A 121 5.87 17.19 -6.26
N ILE A 122 5.35 18.09 -5.42
CA ILE A 122 3.98 18.02 -4.91
C ILE A 122 2.97 18.13 -6.05
N ARG A 123 3.20 19.00 -7.03
CA ARG A 123 2.33 19.11 -8.20
C ARG A 123 2.34 17.84 -9.03
N ALA A 124 3.52 17.27 -9.28
CA ALA A 124 3.67 16.01 -9.98
C ALA A 124 2.99 14.85 -9.22
N PHE A 125 3.07 14.83 -7.88
CA PHE A 125 2.40 13.83 -7.04
C PHE A 125 0.88 13.87 -7.22
N ASN A 126 0.29 15.07 -7.13
CA ASN A 126 -1.16 15.24 -7.32
C ASN A 126 -1.59 14.87 -8.75
N TYR A 127 -0.83 15.27 -9.77
CA TYR A 127 -1.14 14.89 -11.16
C TYR A 127 -0.93 13.40 -11.43
N THR A 128 0.02 12.75 -10.75
CA THR A 128 0.19 11.29 -10.83
C THR A 128 -1.05 10.58 -10.29
N ASN A 129 -1.61 11.04 -9.16
CA ASN A 129 -2.84 10.50 -8.61
C ASN A 129 -4.03 10.71 -9.57
N LEU A 130 -4.15 11.89 -10.13
CA LEU A 130 -5.18 12.21 -11.13
C LEU A 130 -5.04 11.35 -12.39
N LEU A 131 -3.83 11.23 -12.96
CA LEU A 131 -3.59 10.40 -14.15
C LEU A 131 -3.93 8.93 -13.89
N ARG A 132 -3.45 8.37 -12.77
CA ARG A 132 -3.69 6.96 -12.42
C ARG A 132 -5.17 6.66 -12.15
N SER A 133 -5.96 7.66 -11.78
CA SER A 133 -7.39 7.52 -11.49
C SER A 133 -8.27 7.84 -12.69
N TYR A 134 -7.94 8.87 -13.47
CA TYR A 134 -8.83 9.45 -14.48
C TYR A 134 -8.24 9.46 -15.91
N GLY A 135 -6.99 9.12 -16.10
CA GLY A 135 -6.29 9.26 -17.39
C GLY A 135 -5.84 10.70 -17.65
N GLY A 136 -6.05 11.21 -18.87
CA GLY A 136 -5.79 12.61 -19.22
C GLY A 136 -6.70 13.55 -18.44
N VAL A 137 -6.17 14.69 -17.95
CA VAL A 137 -6.85 15.61 -17.06
C VAL A 137 -6.60 17.07 -17.47
N ILE A 138 -7.21 18.01 -16.79
CA ILE A 138 -7.00 19.45 -17.05
C ILE A 138 -5.62 19.85 -16.52
N LEU A 139 -4.77 20.40 -17.38
CA LEU A 139 -3.41 20.82 -17.01
C LEU A 139 -3.40 22.29 -16.61
N ILE A 140 -3.02 22.56 -15.37
CA ILE A 140 -2.95 23.90 -14.79
C ILE A 140 -1.55 24.13 -14.23
N ASP A 141 -0.77 24.98 -14.86
CA ASP A 141 0.60 25.33 -14.46
C ASP A 141 0.75 26.77 -13.95
N LYS A 142 -0.35 27.49 -13.84
CA LYS A 142 -0.43 28.87 -13.33
C LYS A 142 -1.55 29.02 -12.32
N LYS A 143 -1.45 30.07 -11.55
CA LYS A 143 -2.58 30.53 -10.74
C LYS A 143 -3.63 31.17 -11.64
N PHE A 144 -4.89 30.89 -11.38
CA PHE A 144 -6.02 31.61 -11.97
C PHE A 144 -6.44 32.76 -11.08
N ASN A 145 -6.85 33.86 -11.72
CA ASN A 145 -7.52 35.01 -11.10
C ASN A 145 -9.03 34.83 -11.15
N LEU A 146 -9.76 35.62 -10.36
CA LEU A 146 -11.22 35.53 -10.31
C LEU A 146 -11.90 35.86 -11.65
N ASP A 147 -11.24 36.66 -12.49
CA ASP A 147 -11.74 37.07 -13.80
C ASP A 147 -11.33 36.14 -14.95
N ASP A 148 -10.57 35.07 -14.66
CA ASP A 148 -10.17 34.10 -15.68
C ASP A 148 -11.35 33.22 -16.10
N ASP A 149 -11.48 32.98 -17.41
CA ASP A 149 -12.52 32.11 -17.97
C ASP A 149 -12.15 30.62 -17.80
N PHE A 150 -12.79 29.95 -16.86
CA PHE A 150 -12.61 28.53 -16.61
C PHE A 150 -13.35 27.62 -17.60
N THR A 151 -14.31 28.17 -18.36
CA THR A 151 -15.13 27.35 -19.28
C THR A 151 -14.35 26.85 -20.48
N THR A 152 -13.19 27.42 -20.74
CA THR A 152 -12.28 27.02 -21.82
C THR A 152 -11.36 25.87 -21.45
N GLN A 153 -11.37 25.47 -20.18
CA GLN A 153 -10.49 24.38 -19.70
C GLN A 153 -11.05 23.02 -20.12
N THR A 154 -10.25 22.26 -20.86
CA THR A 154 -10.58 20.90 -21.30
C THR A 154 -9.54 19.91 -20.82
N ARG A 155 -9.91 18.65 -20.72
CA ARG A 155 -8.96 17.58 -20.40
C ARG A 155 -7.92 17.44 -21.52
N ALA A 156 -6.67 17.38 -21.14
CA ALA A 156 -5.56 17.03 -22.01
C ALA A 156 -5.55 15.52 -22.30
N THR A 157 -4.86 15.11 -23.32
CA THR A 157 -4.63 13.69 -23.61
C THR A 157 -3.79 13.03 -22.51
N LEU A 158 -3.80 11.70 -22.49
CA LEU A 158 -2.94 10.92 -21.59
C LEU A 158 -1.44 11.26 -21.82
N GLN A 159 -1.03 11.41 -23.08
CA GLN A 159 0.35 11.77 -23.43
C GLN A 159 0.73 13.15 -22.89
N GLU A 160 -0.09 14.16 -23.16
CA GLU A 160 0.17 15.52 -22.68
C GLU A 160 0.21 15.59 -21.15
N THR A 161 -0.65 14.80 -20.48
CA THR A 161 -0.66 14.71 -19.02
C THR A 161 0.62 14.05 -18.50
N LEU A 162 1.05 12.95 -19.13
CA LEU A 162 2.32 12.30 -18.79
C LEU A 162 3.51 13.25 -18.97
N ASP A 163 3.58 13.94 -20.11
CA ASP A 163 4.69 14.85 -20.41
C ASP A 163 4.75 16.01 -19.40
N PHE A 164 3.59 16.52 -18.99
CA PHE A 164 3.50 17.53 -17.95
C PHE A 164 4.08 17.06 -16.61
N ILE A 165 3.70 15.87 -16.17
CA ILE A 165 4.18 15.27 -14.91
C ILE A 165 5.69 15.01 -14.97
N LEU A 166 6.17 14.42 -16.09
CA LEU A 166 7.60 14.13 -16.26
C LEU A 166 8.44 15.40 -16.23
N ARG A 167 7.99 16.47 -16.86
CA ARG A 167 8.67 17.77 -16.81
C ARG A 167 8.81 18.32 -15.38
N ASP A 168 7.76 18.20 -14.57
CA ASP A 168 7.79 18.63 -13.17
C ASP A 168 8.70 17.72 -12.33
N LEU A 169 8.67 16.40 -12.55
CA LEU A 169 9.57 15.46 -11.86
C LEU A 169 11.03 15.70 -12.23
N ASP A 170 11.34 16.03 -13.48
CA ASP A 170 12.72 16.34 -13.90
C ASP A 170 13.23 17.63 -13.20
N LYS A 171 12.38 18.64 -13.08
CA LYS A 171 12.71 19.85 -12.31
C LYS A 171 12.91 19.54 -10.82
N ALA A 172 12.04 18.71 -10.25
CA ALA A 172 12.16 18.27 -8.87
C ALA A 172 13.47 17.49 -8.63
N ILE A 173 13.78 16.50 -9.48
CA ILE A 173 15.03 15.73 -9.39
C ILE A 173 16.26 16.64 -9.49
N ALA A 174 16.23 17.65 -10.36
CA ALA A 174 17.34 18.58 -10.51
C ALA A 174 17.59 19.41 -9.23
N GLY A 175 16.52 19.92 -8.60
CA GLY A 175 16.61 20.89 -7.50
C GLY A 175 16.53 20.32 -6.08
N LEU A 176 15.97 19.12 -5.89
CA LEU A 176 15.81 18.53 -4.56
C LEU A 176 17.14 18.03 -3.97
N PRO A 177 17.28 18.03 -2.63
CA PRO A 177 18.42 17.44 -1.94
C PRO A 177 18.33 15.90 -1.90
N LEU A 178 19.41 15.25 -1.50
CA LEU A 178 19.45 13.83 -1.20
C LEU A 178 18.82 13.53 0.18
N LYS A 179 18.43 12.27 0.41
CA LYS A 179 18.02 11.77 1.74
C LYS A 179 19.10 12.10 2.77
N GLY A 180 18.69 12.60 3.93
CA GLY A 180 19.58 13.03 5.02
C GLY A 180 20.11 14.47 4.88
N GLN A 181 19.85 15.16 3.78
CA GLN A 181 20.20 16.57 3.59
C GLN A 181 19.02 17.54 3.81
N ILE A 182 17.87 16.98 4.12
CA ILE A 182 16.62 17.70 4.39
C ILE A 182 15.85 16.96 5.48
N GLU A 183 14.93 17.64 6.15
CA GLU A 183 14.10 17.04 7.19
C GLU A 183 13.27 15.88 6.61
N GLN A 184 13.19 14.82 7.41
CA GLN A 184 12.42 13.63 7.07
C GLN A 184 10.92 13.98 6.86
N GLY A 185 10.32 13.39 5.84
CA GLY A 185 8.95 13.70 5.43
C GLY A 185 8.86 14.72 4.29
N ARG A 186 9.90 15.50 4.05
CA ARG A 186 10.02 16.37 2.87
C ARG A 186 10.56 15.59 1.66
N ALA A 187 10.24 16.05 0.47
CA ALA A 187 10.66 15.41 -0.77
C ALA A 187 12.19 15.46 -0.98
N THR A 188 12.72 14.36 -1.49
CA THR A 188 14.13 14.20 -1.87
C THR A 188 14.27 13.87 -3.34
N LYS A 189 15.48 13.92 -3.88
CA LYS A 189 15.76 13.43 -5.26
C LYS A 189 15.27 11.99 -5.44
N GLY A 190 15.48 11.13 -4.45
CA GLY A 190 15.01 9.75 -4.47
C GLY A 190 13.50 9.65 -4.49
N ALA A 191 12.79 10.49 -3.75
CA ALA A 191 11.32 10.53 -3.77
C ALA A 191 10.77 10.91 -5.16
N ALA A 192 11.36 11.93 -5.80
CA ALA A 192 10.95 12.34 -7.14
C ALA A 192 11.29 11.29 -8.21
N ALA A 193 12.47 10.67 -8.13
CA ALA A 193 12.87 9.59 -9.03
C ALA A 193 11.97 8.34 -8.86
N ALA A 194 11.63 7.97 -7.63
CA ALA A 194 10.76 6.83 -7.35
C ALA A 194 9.32 7.09 -7.78
N LEU A 195 8.81 8.30 -7.63
CA LEU A 195 7.49 8.69 -8.18
C LEU A 195 7.50 8.61 -9.72
N LYS A 196 8.61 8.98 -10.36
CA LYS A 196 8.78 8.82 -11.82
C LYS A 196 8.80 7.35 -12.23
N SER A 197 9.46 6.47 -11.46
CA SER A 197 9.45 5.01 -11.66
C SER A 197 8.03 4.46 -11.58
N ARG A 198 7.31 4.75 -10.50
CA ARG A 198 5.91 4.36 -10.28
C ARG A 198 5.00 4.79 -11.42
N LEU A 199 5.11 6.05 -11.85
CA LEU A 199 4.29 6.59 -12.94
C LEU A 199 4.58 5.87 -14.26
N LEU A 200 5.86 5.75 -14.65
CA LEU A 200 6.27 5.09 -15.88
C LEU A 200 5.91 3.60 -15.88
N SER A 201 6.08 2.93 -14.75
CA SER A 201 5.62 1.56 -14.55
C SER A 201 4.10 1.43 -14.75
N PHE A 202 3.31 2.35 -14.20
CA PHE A 202 1.85 2.33 -14.39
C PHE A 202 1.45 2.55 -15.85
N VAL A 203 1.98 3.59 -16.50
CA VAL A 203 1.59 3.94 -17.87
C VAL A 203 2.18 3.02 -18.94
N SER A 204 3.13 2.14 -18.61
CA SER A 204 3.60 1.08 -19.50
C SER A 204 2.70 -0.16 -19.51
N GLY A 205 1.65 -0.17 -18.68
CA GLY A 205 0.71 -1.29 -18.58
C GLY A 205 -0.23 -1.42 -19.79
N GLU A 206 -0.93 -2.54 -19.83
CA GLU A 206 -1.90 -2.85 -20.90
C GLU A 206 -3.08 -1.87 -20.92
N LEU A 207 -3.52 -1.39 -19.76
CA LEU A 207 -4.63 -0.45 -19.64
C LEU A 207 -4.48 0.79 -20.54
N THR A 208 -3.29 1.35 -20.58
CA THR A 208 -2.98 2.58 -21.32
C THR A 208 -2.38 2.34 -22.70
N ASN A 209 -2.06 1.09 -23.04
CA ASN A 209 -1.46 0.69 -24.32
C ASN A 209 -2.34 -0.35 -25.03
N GLY A 210 -3.49 0.09 -25.51
CA GLY A 210 -4.42 -0.78 -26.24
C GLY A 210 -5.51 -1.44 -25.40
N GLY A 211 -5.79 -0.92 -24.19
CA GLY A 211 -6.87 -1.37 -23.33
C GLY A 211 -8.29 -1.20 -23.91
N TYR A 212 -9.31 -1.13 -23.05
CA TYR A 212 -10.71 -1.12 -23.46
C TYR A 212 -11.10 0.01 -24.43
N GLU A 213 -10.47 1.19 -24.29
CA GLU A 213 -10.74 2.37 -25.10
C GLU A 213 -9.48 2.82 -25.84
N SER A 214 -8.90 1.92 -26.63
CA SER A 214 -7.62 2.15 -27.34
C SER A 214 -7.61 3.38 -28.27
N THR A 215 -8.77 3.82 -28.77
CA THR A 215 -8.92 4.98 -29.63
C THR A 215 -9.20 6.27 -28.87
N ASN A 216 -9.42 6.21 -27.57
CA ASN A 216 -9.67 7.39 -26.74
C ASN A 216 -8.36 7.97 -26.21
N PRO A 217 -7.91 9.14 -26.71
CA PRO A 217 -6.62 9.72 -26.31
C PRO A 217 -6.57 10.19 -24.85
N LEU A 218 -7.70 10.23 -24.16
CA LEU A 218 -7.74 10.56 -22.74
C LEU A 218 -7.30 9.39 -21.84
N VAL A 219 -7.38 8.14 -22.32
CA VAL A 219 -7.11 6.96 -21.50
C VAL A 219 -6.13 5.98 -22.13
N SER A 220 -5.79 6.16 -23.41
CA SER A 220 -4.85 5.31 -24.12
C SER A 220 -3.89 6.12 -24.99
N PHE A 221 -2.64 5.70 -25.05
CA PHE A 221 -1.67 6.27 -25.96
C PHE A 221 -2.06 5.97 -27.42
N GLN A 222 -1.85 6.95 -28.29
CA GLN A 222 -2.15 6.86 -29.72
C GLN A 222 -0.88 6.52 -30.52
N GLY A 223 -0.38 5.30 -30.35
CA GLY A 223 0.83 4.81 -31.00
C GLY A 223 1.48 3.68 -30.20
N ASP A 224 2.49 3.04 -30.80
CA ASP A 224 3.27 1.98 -30.15
C ASP A 224 4.40 2.61 -29.31
N VAL A 225 4.06 3.02 -28.09
CA VAL A 225 5.01 3.65 -27.14
C VAL A 225 5.36 2.76 -25.96
N ARG A 226 4.72 1.58 -25.82
CA ARG A 226 4.84 0.73 -24.63
C ARG A 226 6.30 0.36 -24.33
N ASN A 227 7.05 -0.11 -25.33
CA ASN A 227 8.46 -0.50 -25.14
C ASN A 227 9.36 0.68 -24.75
N GLN A 228 9.07 1.87 -25.27
CA GLN A 228 9.77 3.09 -24.86
C GLN A 228 9.48 3.43 -23.38
N LEU A 229 8.22 3.34 -22.95
CA LEU A 229 7.82 3.58 -21.56
C LEU A 229 8.43 2.54 -20.60
N LEU A 230 8.42 1.25 -20.98
CA LEU A 230 9.10 0.19 -20.23
C LEU A 230 10.60 0.44 -20.09
N THR A 231 11.26 0.87 -21.17
CA THR A 231 12.69 1.21 -21.13
C THR A 231 12.96 2.39 -20.20
N GLN A 232 12.11 3.41 -20.21
CA GLN A 232 12.24 4.55 -19.31
C GLN A 232 12.00 4.12 -17.84
N ALA A 233 10.98 3.29 -17.58
CA ALA A 233 10.71 2.75 -16.25
C ALA A 233 11.90 1.92 -15.74
N LYS A 234 12.44 1.02 -16.57
CA LYS A 234 13.63 0.23 -16.24
C LYS A 234 14.81 1.12 -15.87
N ASN A 235 15.11 2.12 -16.70
CA ASN A 235 16.27 2.96 -16.52
C ASN A 235 16.19 3.79 -15.23
N ILE A 236 15.07 4.45 -14.96
CA ILE A 236 14.93 5.26 -13.74
C ILE A 236 14.97 4.38 -12.48
N ALA A 237 14.33 3.21 -12.50
CA ALA A 237 14.37 2.27 -11.38
C ALA A 237 15.80 1.76 -11.15
N LYS A 238 16.53 1.39 -12.21
CA LYS A 238 17.94 0.99 -12.13
C LYS A 238 18.83 2.08 -11.55
N GLU A 239 18.66 3.31 -11.99
CA GLU A 239 19.41 4.46 -11.44
C GLU A 239 19.18 4.66 -9.92
N ILE A 240 17.96 4.40 -9.43
CA ILE A 240 17.66 4.44 -8.00
C ILE A 240 18.36 3.27 -7.29
N ILE A 241 18.25 2.06 -7.83
CA ILE A 241 18.88 0.85 -7.28
C ILE A 241 20.41 1.04 -7.19
N ASP A 242 21.02 1.67 -8.18
CA ASP A 242 22.45 1.96 -8.23
C ASP A 242 22.89 3.14 -7.34
N GLY A 243 21.96 3.75 -6.60
CA GLY A 243 22.26 4.80 -5.63
C GLY A 243 22.44 6.22 -6.21
N LYS A 244 22.09 6.46 -7.47
CA LYS A 244 22.23 7.78 -8.11
C LYS A 244 21.45 8.90 -7.38
N TYR A 245 20.34 8.56 -6.77
CA TYR A 245 19.42 9.51 -6.12
C TYR A 245 19.37 9.35 -4.60
N GLY A 246 20.35 8.68 -4.01
CA GLY A 246 20.47 8.39 -2.58
C GLY A 246 20.65 6.88 -2.34
N ASN A 247 21.16 6.55 -1.18
CA ASN A 247 21.37 5.15 -0.80
C ASN A 247 20.10 4.59 -0.18
N TYR A 248 19.52 3.62 -0.84
CA TYR A 248 18.37 2.86 -0.37
C TYR A 248 18.70 1.38 -0.37
N GLN A 249 18.13 0.65 0.58
CA GLN A 249 18.34 -0.80 0.68
C GLN A 249 17.13 -1.46 1.34
N LEU A 250 16.90 -2.72 1.04
CA LEU A 250 15.88 -3.52 1.70
C LEU A 250 16.23 -3.71 3.18
N THR A 251 15.22 -3.66 4.02
CA THR A 251 15.37 -3.89 5.46
C THR A 251 15.64 -5.37 5.73
N GLY A 252 16.68 -5.65 6.50
CA GLY A 252 17.04 -6.99 6.90
C GLY A 252 18.21 -7.57 6.13
N THR A 253 18.51 -8.84 6.39
CA THR A 253 19.63 -9.54 5.77
C THR A 253 19.22 -10.08 4.41
N ILE A 254 19.95 -9.69 3.37
CA ILE A 254 19.77 -10.22 2.01
C ILE A 254 20.93 -11.17 1.76
N THR A 255 20.85 -12.34 2.38
CA THR A 255 21.72 -13.48 2.07
C THR A 255 20.83 -14.63 1.65
N ASP A 256 21.39 -15.60 0.94
CA ASP A 256 20.67 -16.82 0.64
C ASP A 256 20.02 -17.36 1.91
N PRO A 257 18.68 -17.45 1.96
CA PRO A 257 18.00 -17.93 3.14
C PRO A 257 18.34 -19.41 3.37
N PRO A 258 18.33 -19.87 4.63
CA PRO A 258 18.53 -21.28 4.92
C PRO A 258 17.49 -22.12 4.17
N SER A 259 17.94 -23.19 3.50
CA SER A 259 17.06 -24.08 2.74
C SER A 259 16.03 -24.83 3.60
N ASN A 260 16.19 -24.82 4.92
CA ASN A 260 15.27 -25.44 5.86
C ASN A 260 15.22 -24.63 7.17
N MET A 261 14.49 -23.50 7.12
CA MET A 261 14.35 -22.62 8.28
C MET A 261 13.61 -23.30 9.44
N SER A 262 14.13 -23.14 10.64
CA SER A 262 13.40 -23.40 11.87
C SER A 262 12.22 -22.44 12.03
N GLU A 263 11.28 -22.75 12.91
CA GLU A 263 10.17 -21.82 13.22
C GLU A 263 10.68 -20.49 13.83
N GLU A 264 11.76 -20.54 14.61
CA GLU A 264 12.39 -19.35 15.18
C GLU A 264 12.97 -18.45 14.09
N GLU A 265 13.65 -19.01 13.09
CA GLU A 265 14.16 -18.27 11.94
C GLU A 265 13.03 -17.67 11.09
N VAL A 266 11.95 -18.43 10.84
CA VAL A 266 10.75 -17.92 10.15
C VAL A 266 10.18 -16.71 10.87
N MET A 267 10.04 -16.79 12.20
CA MET A 267 9.52 -15.67 13.00
C MET A 267 10.47 -14.48 13.02
N ALA A 268 11.79 -14.70 13.00
CA ALA A 268 12.78 -13.61 12.91
C ALA A 268 12.66 -12.85 11.57
N TYR A 269 12.49 -13.54 10.45
CA TYR A 269 12.20 -12.91 9.16
C TYR A 269 10.85 -12.18 9.16
N ALA A 270 9.83 -12.76 9.80
CA ALA A 270 8.50 -12.14 9.91
C ALA A 270 8.56 -10.82 10.71
N GLU A 271 9.23 -10.82 11.86
CA GLU A 271 9.39 -9.61 12.68
C GLU A 271 10.22 -8.54 11.96
N ASN A 272 11.25 -8.95 11.23
CA ASN A 272 12.05 -8.05 10.41
C ASN A 272 11.20 -7.37 9.33
N TYR A 273 10.36 -8.13 8.62
CA TYR A 273 9.43 -7.56 7.65
C TYR A 273 8.37 -6.65 8.31
N ALA A 274 7.79 -7.08 9.44
CA ALA A 274 6.81 -6.27 10.18
C ALA A 274 7.39 -4.94 10.65
N SER A 275 8.67 -4.92 11.04
CA SER A 275 9.35 -3.72 11.54
C SER A 275 9.42 -2.59 10.52
N ILE A 276 9.36 -2.90 9.22
CA ILE A 276 9.33 -1.89 8.14
C ILE A 276 8.14 -0.94 8.34
N PHE A 277 7.00 -1.47 8.75
CA PHE A 277 5.74 -0.73 8.86
C PHE A 277 5.47 -0.15 10.26
N LEU A 278 6.36 -0.38 11.21
CA LEU A 278 6.21 0.06 12.59
C LEU A 278 7.15 1.21 12.97
N GLN A 279 7.82 1.81 12.00
CA GLN A 279 8.76 2.91 12.22
C GLN A 279 8.03 4.17 12.69
N LYS A 280 8.48 4.75 13.77
CA LYS A 280 7.85 5.92 14.40
C LYS A 280 8.68 7.20 14.25
N GLY A 281 9.96 7.13 14.47
CA GLY A 281 10.88 8.26 14.44
C GLY A 281 11.68 8.30 13.14
N GLU A 282 12.95 7.97 13.23
CA GLU A 282 13.83 7.89 12.05
C GLU A 282 13.45 6.71 11.17
N TRP A 283 13.42 6.96 9.86
CA TRP A 283 13.14 5.93 8.87
C TRP A 283 14.43 5.20 8.49
N ASN A 284 14.31 3.88 8.31
CA ASN A 284 15.39 3.07 7.74
C ASN A 284 15.59 3.36 6.24
N ASP A 285 16.57 2.68 5.65
CA ASP A 285 16.96 2.95 4.25
C ASP A 285 16.00 2.36 3.21
N GLU A 286 14.99 1.60 3.61
CA GLU A 286 13.94 1.14 2.70
C GLU A 286 12.91 2.23 2.40
N VAL A 287 12.71 3.20 3.29
CA VAL A 287 11.74 4.26 3.10
C VAL A 287 12.29 5.34 2.18
N ILE A 288 11.62 5.57 1.06
CA ILE A 288 11.95 6.63 0.10
C ILE A 288 11.11 7.87 0.36
N PHE A 289 9.80 7.71 0.53
CA PHE A 289 8.86 8.78 0.82
C PHE A 289 7.72 8.28 1.70
N GLY A 290 7.26 9.10 2.63
CA GLY A 290 6.19 8.71 3.54
C GLY A 290 5.66 9.89 4.36
N VAL A 291 4.70 9.57 5.24
CA VAL A 291 4.08 10.51 6.15
C VAL A 291 4.36 10.09 7.59
N GLN A 292 4.89 11.01 8.36
CA GLN A 292 5.21 10.80 9.76
C GLN A 292 4.08 11.28 10.66
N TYR A 293 3.65 10.40 11.56
CA TYR A 293 2.55 10.70 12.51
C TYR A 293 3.00 10.84 13.97
N LEU A 294 4.31 10.83 14.22
CA LEU A 294 4.87 10.96 15.57
C LEU A 294 4.43 12.28 16.22
N ASN A 295 3.88 12.19 17.44
CA ASN A 295 3.46 13.33 18.26
C ASN A 295 2.47 14.31 17.58
N ARG A 296 1.78 13.90 16.54
CA ARG A 296 0.85 14.77 15.82
C ARG A 296 -0.43 14.97 16.63
N GLN A 297 -0.63 16.16 17.16
CA GLN A 297 -1.85 16.52 17.86
C GLN A 297 -3.02 16.64 16.87
N GLY A 298 -4.15 16.01 17.21
CA GLY A 298 -5.40 16.13 16.46
C GLY A 298 -5.60 15.07 15.37
N ASN A 299 -4.57 14.49 14.82
CA ASN A 299 -4.70 13.38 13.87
C ASN A 299 -4.60 12.05 14.62
N ARG A 300 -5.72 11.38 14.70
CA ARG A 300 -5.83 10.08 15.36
C ARG A 300 -5.57 8.97 14.35
N VAL A 301 -4.30 8.63 14.16
CA VAL A 301 -3.97 7.37 13.50
C VAL A 301 -4.24 6.25 14.49
N ARG A 302 -5.18 5.40 14.19
CA ARG A 302 -5.69 4.36 15.10
C ARG A 302 -5.79 3.00 14.42
N ASN A 303 -4.76 2.60 13.67
CA ASN A 303 -4.77 1.34 12.94
C ASN A 303 -5.11 0.15 13.84
N ASN A 304 -4.55 0.11 15.06
CA ASN A 304 -4.84 -0.97 16.01
C ASN A 304 -6.34 -1.03 16.35
N LEU A 305 -6.98 0.13 16.55
CA LEU A 305 -8.42 0.18 16.78
C LEU A 305 -9.20 -0.26 15.54
N TYR A 306 -8.86 0.30 14.39
CA TYR A 306 -9.66 0.12 13.17
C TYR A 306 -9.55 -1.29 12.60
N TRP A 307 -8.37 -1.90 12.65
CA TRP A 307 -8.09 -3.17 11.95
C TRP A 307 -7.84 -4.36 12.86
N GLY A 308 -7.59 -4.12 14.14
CA GLY A 308 -7.29 -5.15 15.12
C GLY A 308 -8.47 -6.04 15.48
N PRO A 309 -8.20 -7.19 16.15
CA PRO A 309 -9.21 -8.18 16.49
C PRO A 309 -10.26 -7.68 17.45
N ASN A 310 -11.51 -8.08 17.23
CA ASN A 310 -12.69 -7.65 17.99
C ASN A 310 -12.61 -7.94 19.49
N GLY A 311 -12.08 -9.08 19.89
CA GLY A 311 -11.95 -9.45 21.32
C GLY A 311 -10.99 -8.56 22.12
N TYR A 312 -10.32 -7.60 21.45
CA TYR A 312 -9.49 -6.55 22.04
C TYR A 312 -10.18 -5.17 21.95
N ASN A 313 -11.49 -5.14 21.81
CA ASN A 313 -12.31 -3.93 21.58
C ASN A 313 -11.95 -3.16 20.32
N ASN A 314 -11.39 -3.84 19.33
CA ASN A 314 -11.06 -3.25 18.03
C ASN A 314 -12.17 -3.54 17.01
N TRP A 315 -12.10 -2.90 15.83
CA TRP A 315 -13.21 -2.87 14.89
C TRP A 315 -13.09 -3.90 13.76
N GLY A 316 -11.95 -4.53 13.57
CA GLY A 316 -11.75 -5.60 12.60
C GLY A 316 -11.97 -5.22 11.14
N ASN A 317 -11.90 -3.93 10.81
CA ASN A 317 -12.09 -3.50 9.44
C ASN A 317 -10.93 -3.94 8.53
N ASN A 318 -11.13 -4.05 7.22
CA ASN A 318 -10.11 -4.44 6.23
C ASN A 318 -9.49 -5.82 6.48
N GLU A 319 -10.32 -6.83 6.39
CA GLU A 319 -9.93 -8.22 6.65
C GLU A 319 -9.31 -8.88 5.41
N PRO A 320 -8.19 -9.61 5.55
CA PRO A 320 -7.67 -10.43 4.46
C PRO A 320 -8.70 -11.44 3.95
N THR A 321 -8.80 -11.57 2.64
CA THR A 321 -9.68 -12.57 2.03
C THR A 321 -9.03 -13.95 2.03
N GLU A 322 -9.81 -15.03 2.02
CA GLU A 322 -9.27 -16.39 1.92
C GLU A 322 -8.41 -16.58 0.66
N PRO A 323 -8.81 -16.11 -0.55
CA PRO A 323 -7.94 -16.18 -1.72
C PRO A 323 -6.57 -15.52 -1.51
N THR A 324 -6.52 -14.39 -0.81
CA THR A 324 -5.25 -13.72 -0.46
C THR A 324 -4.41 -14.55 0.48
N VAL A 325 -5.01 -15.10 1.53
CA VAL A 325 -4.31 -15.94 2.51
C VAL A 325 -3.69 -17.18 1.86
N ARG A 326 -4.34 -17.75 0.84
CA ARG A 326 -3.83 -18.90 0.08
C ARG A 326 -2.63 -18.56 -0.81
N GLN A 327 -2.44 -17.30 -1.18
CA GLN A 327 -1.31 -16.89 -2.03
C GLN A 327 0.05 -16.95 -1.30
N TYR A 328 0.06 -16.85 0.02
CA TYR A 328 1.30 -16.98 0.77
C TYR A 328 1.85 -18.40 0.64
N GLU A 329 3.13 -18.51 0.31
CA GLU A 329 3.80 -19.80 0.11
C GLU A 329 4.09 -20.53 1.43
N MET A 330 4.61 -21.73 1.32
CA MET A 330 5.26 -22.41 2.43
C MET A 330 6.67 -21.84 2.63
N LYS A 331 7.27 -22.05 3.79
CA LYS A 331 8.60 -21.52 4.14
C LYS A 331 9.74 -22.00 3.23
N ASP A 332 9.52 -23.09 2.52
CA ASP A 332 10.45 -23.63 1.51
C ASP A 332 10.23 -23.07 0.10
N GLY A 333 9.30 -22.11 -0.05
CA GLY A 333 8.96 -21.50 -1.34
C GLY A 333 8.03 -22.34 -2.21
N THR A 334 7.51 -23.44 -1.71
CA THR A 334 6.49 -24.22 -2.44
C THR A 334 5.11 -23.57 -2.27
N PRO A 335 4.22 -23.69 -3.29
CA PRO A 335 2.87 -23.18 -3.18
C PRO A 335 2.09 -23.80 -2.02
N PHE A 336 1.29 -23.01 -1.34
CA PHE A 336 0.33 -23.53 -0.38
C PHE A 336 -0.77 -24.31 -1.10
N VAL A 337 -1.05 -25.52 -0.64
CA VAL A 337 -2.06 -26.40 -1.23
C VAL A 337 -3.14 -26.69 -0.20
N TRP A 338 -4.28 -26.03 -0.37
CA TRP A 338 -5.43 -26.14 0.54
C TRP A 338 -5.94 -27.57 0.69
N ASP A 339 -5.97 -28.34 -0.39
CA ASP A 339 -6.53 -29.70 -0.41
C ASP A 339 -5.84 -30.66 0.55
N LYS A 340 -4.61 -30.38 0.99
CA LYS A 340 -3.93 -31.15 2.03
C LYS A 340 -4.67 -31.09 3.37
N TYR A 341 -5.36 -29.99 3.62
CA TYR A 341 -6.03 -29.68 4.88
C TYR A 341 -7.54 -29.94 4.79
N ASN A 342 -8.05 -30.03 3.58
CA ASN A 342 -9.45 -30.07 3.29
C ASN A 342 -9.90 -31.53 3.10
N GLN A 343 -10.25 -32.23 4.17
CA GLN A 343 -10.71 -33.62 4.12
C GLN A 343 -12.09 -33.73 4.76
N GLY A 344 -13.02 -34.34 4.07
CA GLY A 344 -14.36 -34.62 4.56
C GLY A 344 -15.47 -34.04 3.69
N GLU A 345 -16.68 -34.44 3.94
CA GLU A 345 -17.87 -34.16 3.13
C GLU A 345 -18.18 -32.67 2.96
N MET A 346 -17.67 -31.84 3.82
CA MET A 346 -17.94 -30.39 3.80
C MET A 346 -16.69 -29.53 3.75
N ASN A 347 -15.58 -30.12 3.34
CA ASN A 347 -14.33 -29.38 3.28
C ASN A 347 -13.91 -28.73 4.62
N VAL A 348 -14.41 -29.25 5.73
CA VAL A 348 -14.18 -28.74 7.06
C VAL A 348 -13.55 -29.82 7.94
N ARG A 349 -12.48 -29.47 8.60
CA ARG A 349 -11.89 -30.32 9.64
C ARG A 349 -11.98 -29.61 10.97
N ALA A 350 -12.50 -30.28 11.93
CA ALA A 350 -12.44 -29.85 13.31
C ALA A 350 -11.37 -30.67 14.04
N PHE A 351 -10.34 -29.98 14.53
CA PHE A 351 -9.32 -30.56 15.39
C PHE A 351 -9.32 -29.82 16.73
N THR A 352 -9.10 -30.55 17.81
CA THR A 352 -8.81 -29.93 19.10
C THR A 352 -7.39 -29.31 19.06
N SER A 353 -7.13 -28.34 19.93
CA SER A 353 -5.77 -27.80 20.08
C SER A 353 -4.74 -28.88 20.37
N GLU A 354 -5.08 -29.89 21.20
CA GLU A 354 -4.23 -31.04 21.50
C GLU A 354 -3.97 -31.89 20.25
N GLN A 355 -4.95 -32.09 19.41
CA GLN A 355 -4.76 -32.81 18.13
C GLN A 355 -3.84 -32.07 17.18
N LEU A 356 -3.93 -30.76 17.12
CA LEU A 356 -3.04 -29.95 16.29
C LEU A 356 -1.62 -29.84 16.86
N GLU A 357 -1.47 -29.79 18.18
CA GLU A 357 -0.16 -29.87 18.82
C GLU A 357 0.52 -31.20 18.56
N SER A 358 -0.27 -32.29 18.54
CA SER A 358 0.24 -33.63 18.27
C SER A 358 0.50 -33.90 16.78
N ASN A 359 -0.17 -33.16 15.89
CA ASN A 359 -0.07 -33.34 14.45
C ASN A 359 0.03 -31.93 13.77
N PRO A 360 1.16 -31.25 13.91
CA PRO A 360 1.33 -29.88 13.40
C PRO A 360 1.09 -29.76 11.88
N GLU A 361 1.29 -30.84 11.14
CA GLU A 361 1.07 -30.92 9.69
C GLU A 361 -0.41 -30.77 9.28
N LEU A 362 -1.33 -30.92 10.22
CA LEU A 362 -2.77 -30.72 9.98
C LEU A 362 -3.19 -29.24 10.13
N ASN A 363 -2.32 -28.40 10.65
CA ASN A 363 -2.60 -26.98 10.82
C ASN A 363 -2.18 -26.20 9.56
N PRO A 364 -3.13 -25.59 8.81
CA PRO A 364 -2.84 -24.87 7.57
C PRO A 364 -2.02 -23.59 7.77
N TYR A 365 -1.83 -23.18 9.01
CA TYR A 365 -1.07 -21.99 9.36
C TYR A 365 0.37 -22.28 9.72
N ASN A 366 0.74 -23.56 9.89
CA ASN A 366 2.11 -23.94 10.19
C ASN A 366 2.97 -24.03 8.93
N GLY A 367 4.24 -23.67 9.07
CA GLY A 367 5.22 -23.80 7.99
C GLY A 367 5.00 -22.85 6.81
N ARG A 368 4.25 -21.77 7.02
CA ARG A 368 4.03 -20.72 6.00
C ARG A 368 5.25 -19.81 5.89
N GLU A 369 5.34 -19.07 4.80
CA GLU A 369 6.40 -18.08 4.62
C GLU A 369 6.35 -16.97 5.67
N PRO A 370 7.48 -16.29 5.97
CA PRO A 370 7.54 -15.28 7.02
C PRO A 370 6.54 -14.13 6.89
N ARG A 371 6.30 -13.63 5.66
CA ARG A 371 5.37 -12.52 5.45
C ARG A 371 3.92 -12.89 5.78
N PHE A 372 3.54 -14.16 5.74
CA PHE A 372 2.25 -14.61 6.24
C PHE A 372 2.07 -14.22 7.71
N TYR A 373 3.04 -14.57 8.56
CA TYR A 373 2.96 -14.26 9.99
C TYR A 373 3.07 -12.77 10.30
N ALA A 374 3.72 -12.00 9.44
CA ALA A 374 3.83 -10.54 9.57
C ALA A 374 2.57 -9.78 9.12
N THR A 375 1.74 -10.40 8.30
CA THR A 375 0.64 -9.71 7.62
C THR A 375 -0.74 -10.17 8.07
N ILE A 376 -0.88 -11.45 8.43
CA ILE A 376 -2.16 -12.11 8.71
C ILE A 376 -2.28 -12.48 10.18
N LEU A 377 -3.40 -12.13 10.80
CA LEU A 377 -3.83 -12.72 12.06
C LEU A 377 -4.88 -13.79 11.76
N TYR A 378 -4.59 -14.99 12.18
CA TYR A 378 -5.38 -16.20 12.00
C TYR A 378 -5.79 -16.79 13.37
N ASP A 379 -6.66 -17.77 13.40
CA ASP A 379 -7.06 -18.43 14.63
C ASP A 379 -5.85 -19.11 15.30
N GLY A 380 -5.58 -18.74 16.54
CA GLY A 380 -4.39 -19.16 17.29
C GLY A 380 -3.14 -18.31 17.09
N ALA A 381 -3.18 -17.29 16.23
CA ALA A 381 -2.04 -16.38 16.05
C ALA A 381 -1.67 -15.70 17.37
N PRO A 382 -0.38 -15.59 17.72
CA PRO A 382 0.04 -14.84 18.89
C PRO A 382 -0.33 -13.36 18.74
N TRP A 383 -0.86 -12.79 19.82
CA TRP A 383 -1.21 -11.38 19.91
C TRP A 383 -0.92 -10.88 21.33
N ARG A 384 -1.23 -9.63 21.62
CA ARG A 384 -1.01 -9.04 22.94
C ARG A 384 -1.79 -9.75 24.05
N ASP A 385 -1.33 -9.60 25.29
CA ASP A 385 -2.02 -10.15 26.45
C ASP A 385 -3.41 -9.52 26.63
N ARG A 386 -4.37 -10.32 27.07
CA ARG A 386 -5.66 -9.84 27.54
C ARG A 386 -5.94 -10.38 28.96
N ALA A 387 -6.63 -9.57 29.77
CA ALA A 387 -6.77 -9.79 31.20
C ALA A 387 -7.50 -11.10 31.60
N SER A 388 -8.25 -11.70 30.69
CA SER A 388 -9.16 -12.81 31.02
C SER A 388 -8.76 -14.16 30.42
N THR A 389 -7.77 -14.22 29.52
CA THR A 389 -7.44 -15.44 28.80
C THR A 389 -5.99 -15.50 28.37
N ASN A 390 -5.71 -16.20 27.30
CA ASN A 390 -4.40 -16.25 26.68
C ASN A 390 -4.19 -15.10 25.70
N ASN A 391 -2.96 -14.89 25.29
CA ASN A 391 -2.51 -13.87 24.35
C ASN A 391 -2.59 -14.33 22.88
N LYS A 392 -3.63 -15.07 22.52
CA LYS A 392 -3.85 -15.56 21.17
C LYS A 392 -5.16 -15.03 20.58
N VAL A 393 -5.17 -14.83 19.29
CA VAL A 393 -6.38 -14.54 18.54
C VAL A 393 -7.31 -15.75 18.58
N GLN A 394 -8.57 -15.53 18.92
CA GLN A 394 -9.60 -16.56 19.09
C GLN A 394 -10.76 -16.29 18.13
N ILE A 395 -10.63 -16.71 16.90
CA ILE A 395 -11.66 -16.51 15.88
C ILE A 395 -12.66 -17.65 15.86
N GLY A 396 -12.23 -18.85 15.59
CA GLY A 396 -13.10 -19.97 15.43
C GLY A 396 -13.17 -20.83 16.59
N HIS A 397 -12.37 -20.79 17.44
CA HIS A 397 -12.28 -21.56 18.40
C HIS A 397 -11.27 -22.45 18.53
N THR A 398 -10.89 -22.68 19.62
CA THR A 398 -10.15 -23.85 20.01
C THR A 398 -10.47 -25.10 19.25
N MET A 399 -11.56 -25.13 18.55
CA MET A 399 -11.61 -25.93 17.43
C MET A 399 -11.10 -25.13 16.33
N THR A 400 -9.93 -25.33 16.14
CA THR A 400 -9.45 -25.16 14.84
C THR A 400 -10.32 -26.03 13.97
N VAL A 401 -11.36 -25.46 13.55
CA VAL A 401 -11.85 -25.89 12.28
C VAL A 401 -10.71 -25.56 11.36
N ALA A 402 -9.97 -26.57 11.01
CA ALA A 402 -8.83 -26.41 10.16
C ALA A 402 -9.30 -25.77 8.88
N GLY A 403 -8.73 -24.62 8.64
CA GLY A 403 -9.24 -23.76 7.63
C GLY A 403 -10.55 -23.18 8.12
N SER A 404 -10.52 -22.04 8.66
CA SER A 404 -11.67 -21.19 8.90
C SER A 404 -12.53 -20.94 7.66
N SER A 405 -12.55 -21.87 6.75
CA SER A 405 -13.48 -22.01 5.65
C SER A 405 -14.93 -22.10 6.08
N LEU A 406 -15.20 -22.11 7.38
CA LEU A 406 -16.49 -21.74 7.91
C LEU A 406 -16.91 -20.32 7.55
N ILE A 407 -16.01 -19.57 6.93
CA ILE A 407 -16.25 -18.20 6.59
C ILE A 407 -16.26 -18.10 5.08
N GLY A 408 -17.47 -17.90 4.52
CA GLY A 408 -17.71 -17.75 3.09
C GLY A 408 -18.41 -18.91 2.40
N GLU A 409 -18.57 -20.06 3.04
CA GLU A 409 -19.46 -21.12 2.57
C GLU A 409 -20.81 -21.04 3.30
N ASP A 410 -21.82 -21.69 2.78
CA ASP A 410 -23.08 -21.86 3.49
C ASP A 410 -22.81 -22.63 4.79
N VAL A 411 -22.63 -21.89 5.85
CA VAL A 411 -22.24 -22.41 7.16
C VAL A 411 -23.40 -23.03 7.94
N SER A 412 -24.63 -23.00 7.41
CA SER A 412 -25.80 -23.47 8.15
C SER A 412 -25.66 -24.95 8.52
N GLY A 413 -25.32 -25.80 7.56
CA GLY A 413 -25.13 -27.22 7.81
C GLY A 413 -23.85 -27.59 8.58
N VAL A 414 -22.88 -26.70 8.60
CA VAL A 414 -21.63 -26.86 9.35
C VAL A 414 -21.83 -26.46 10.79
N MET A 415 -22.56 -25.37 11.03
CA MET A 415 -22.89 -24.93 12.38
C MET A 415 -23.70 -25.96 13.14
N ASP A 416 -24.65 -26.64 12.50
CA ASP A 416 -25.40 -27.74 13.14
C ASP A 416 -24.49 -28.88 13.59
N LYS A 417 -23.46 -29.22 12.82
CA LYS A 417 -22.47 -30.25 13.21
C LYS A 417 -21.56 -29.76 14.34
N VAL A 418 -21.16 -28.50 14.31
CA VAL A 418 -20.28 -27.90 15.28
C VAL A 418 -21.02 -27.66 16.59
N GLU A 419 -22.26 -27.22 16.58
CA GLU A 419 -23.12 -27.08 17.76
C GLU A 419 -23.32 -28.39 18.51
N SER A 420 -23.35 -29.51 17.79
CA SER A 420 -23.44 -30.84 18.39
C SER A 420 -22.19 -31.26 19.16
N MET A 421 -21.06 -30.59 18.97
CA MET A 421 -19.77 -30.98 19.58
C MET A 421 -19.51 -30.30 20.92
N SER A 422 -19.98 -29.14 21.16
CA SER A 422 -20.02 -28.42 22.46
C SER A 422 -20.18 -26.90 22.22
N ALA A 423 -21.13 -26.27 22.90
CA ALA A 423 -21.33 -24.81 22.81
C ALA A 423 -20.09 -23.98 23.24
N SER A 424 -19.17 -24.58 23.99
CA SER A 424 -17.89 -23.96 24.35
C SER A 424 -16.87 -23.87 23.21
N LEU A 425 -17.20 -24.49 22.11
CA LEU A 425 -16.35 -24.61 20.95
C LEU A 425 -16.73 -23.64 19.82
N ILE A 426 -17.80 -22.90 19.95
CA ILE A 426 -18.29 -21.98 18.94
C ILE A 426 -18.10 -20.56 19.45
N GLY A 427 -17.29 -19.80 18.74
CA GLY A 427 -17.18 -18.39 18.99
C GLY A 427 -16.16 -17.97 20.03
N GLY A 428 -14.90 -17.99 19.63
CA GLY A 428 -13.84 -17.31 20.38
C GLY A 428 -14.12 -15.80 20.50
N ASN A 429 -13.37 -15.12 21.36
CA ASN A 429 -13.56 -13.70 21.66
C ASN A 429 -13.40 -12.78 20.43
N ASP A 430 -12.67 -13.24 19.42
CA ASP A 430 -12.42 -12.49 18.19
C ASP A 430 -13.34 -12.93 17.03
N SER A 431 -14.29 -13.82 17.29
CA SER A 431 -15.20 -14.33 16.28
C SER A 431 -16.41 -13.41 16.08
N ARG A 432 -17.13 -13.66 14.99
CA ARG A 432 -18.39 -12.99 14.69
C ARG A 432 -19.49 -13.30 15.70
N SER A 433 -19.43 -14.44 16.37
CA SER A 433 -20.37 -14.82 17.40
C SER A 433 -19.98 -14.37 18.80
N ALA A 434 -18.88 -13.67 18.95
CA ALA A 434 -18.50 -13.09 20.24
C ALA A 434 -19.60 -12.16 20.78
N SER A 435 -19.82 -12.23 22.07
CA SER A 435 -20.83 -11.41 22.76
C SER A 435 -20.52 -9.91 22.72
N ASN A 436 -19.27 -9.55 22.46
CA ASN A 436 -18.81 -8.18 22.44
C ASN A 436 -18.79 -7.65 21.00
N GLN A 437 -19.75 -6.80 20.64
CA GLN A 437 -19.81 -6.11 19.35
C GLN A 437 -19.67 -7.04 18.13
N ALA A 438 -20.58 -7.97 17.98
CA ALA A 438 -20.57 -8.99 16.91
C ALA A 438 -20.38 -8.43 15.46
N TRP A 439 -20.75 -7.16 15.23
CA TRP A 439 -20.55 -6.50 13.93
C TRP A 439 -19.08 -6.21 13.60
N ASN A 440 -18.20 -6.17 14.60
CA ASN A 440 -16.75 -6.03 14.45
C ASN A 440 -16.02 -7.38 14.36
N GLY A 441 -16.73 -8.49 14.55
CA GLY A 441 -16.16 -9.83 14.42
C GLY A 441 -15.91 -10.18 12.96
N THR A 442 -14.79 -10.86 12.71
CA THR A 442 -14.36 -11.18 11.34
C THR A 442 -15.43 -11.89 10.53
N LYS A 443 -15.51 -11.54 9.26
CA LYS A 443 -16.34 -12.20 8.24
C LYS A 443 -15.54 -13.12 7.33
N THR A 444 -14.21 -12.98 7.32
CA THR A 444 -13.31 -13.78 6.48
C THR A 444 -12.59 -14.88 7.26
N GLY A 445 -12.54 -14.78 8.58
CA GLY A 445 -11.76 -15.67 9.45
C GLY A 445 -10.35 -15.18 9.75
N TYR A 446 -10.04 -14.00 9.30
CA TYR A 446 -8.74 -13.40 9.46
C TYR A 446 -8.88 -11.95 9.93
N TYR A 447 -7.79 -11.42 10.49
CA TYR A 447 -7.58 -9.99 10.67
C TYR A 447 -6.26 -9.57 10.03
N LEU A 448 -6.14 -8.31 9.68
CA LEU A 448 -4.89 -7.73 9.20
C LEU A 448 -3.93 -7.53 10.37
N ARG A 449 -2.68 -7.99 10.24
CA ARG A 449 -1.59 -7.71 11.19
C ARG A 449 -0.67 -6.60 10.69
N LYS A 450 -0.47 -6.51 9.39
CA LYS A 450 0.44 -5.53 8.78
C LYS A 450 0.11 -4.13 9.28
N MET A 451 1.12 -3.37 9.68
CA MET A 451 1.00 -2.02 10.25
C MET A 451 0.36 -1.94 11.65
N LEU A 452 0.08 -3.07 12.30
CA LEU A 452 -0.42 -3.09 13.67
C LEU A 452 0.74 -3.31 14.66
N ASP A 453 0.81 -2.44 15.67
CA ASP A 453 1.81 -2.54 16.74
C ASP A 453 1.21 -3.36 17.90
N ILE A 454 1.77 -4.54 18.14
CA ILE A 454 1.32 -5.44 19.22
C ILE A 454 1.41 -4.79 20.62
N GLY A 455 2.29 -3.80 20.78
CA GLY A 455 2.47 -3.05 22.04
C GLY A 455 1.38 -2.01 22.32
N ILE A 456 0.52 -1.71 21.32
CA ILE A 456 -0.49 -0.66 21.44
C ILE A 456 -1.87 -1.22 21.75
N ASP A 457 -2.52 -0.68 22.80
CA ASP A 457 -3.94 -0.84 23.00
C ASP A 457 -4.70 0.15 22.10
N GLY A 458 -5.33 -0.34 21.03
CA GLY A 458 -5.97 0.50 20.03
C GLY A 458 -7.17 1.30 20.57
N GLU A 459 -7.82 0.83 21.62
CA GLU A 459 -8.92 1.56 22.26
C GLU A 459 -8.41 2.76 23.07
N LEU A 460 -7.27 2.59 23.73
CA LEU A 460 -6.75 3.60 24.67
C LEU A 460 -5.71 4.53 24.04
N ASN A 461 -4.99 4.06 23.02
CA ASN A 461 -3.84 4.76 22.49
C ASN A 461 -3.89 4.91 20.97
N ASN A 462 -3.31 5.99 20.47
CA ASN A 462 -3.11 6.20 19.03
C ASN A 462 -1.85 5.46 18.55
N ASN A 463 -1.86 5.08 17.28
CA ASN A 463 -0.65 4.65 16.61
C ASN A 463 0.20 5.87 16.21
N GLU A 464 1.51 5.68 16.14
CA GLU A 464 2.46 6.71 15.73
C GLU A 464 3.37 6.25 14.59
N ASN A 465 3.14 5.04 14.08
CA ASN A 465 3.92 4.52 12.97
C ASN A 465 3.61 5.29 11.68
N SER A 466 4.67 5.51 10.91
CA SER A 466 4.59 6.25 9.64
C SER A 466 3.85 5.47 8.56
N TRP A 467 3.16 6.17 7.68
CA TRP A 467 2.73 5.62 6.40
C TRP A 467 3.86 5.68 5.39
N LEU A 468 4.21 4.54 4.80
CA LEU A 468 5.24 4.44 3.78
C LEU A 468 4.59 4.56 2.41
N GLU A 469 4.68 5.72 1.80
CA GLU A 469 4.05 5.97 0.51
C GLU A 469 4.86 5.36 -0.66
N ILE A 470 6.16 5.47 -0.60
CA ILE A 470 7.07 4.83 -1.56
C ILE A 470 8.22 4.19 -0.80
N ARG A 471 8.46 2.91 -1.02
CA ARG A 471 9.58 2.18 -0.44
C ARG A 471 10.42 1.48 -1.50
N PHE A 472 11.65 1.16 -1.17
CA PHE A 472 12.63 0.64 -2.10
C PHE A 472 12.23 -0.68 -2.76
N ALA A 473 11.49 -1.54 -2.04
CA ALA A 473 10.97 -2.77 -2.62
C ALA A 473 10.04 -2.54 -3.83
N GLU A 474 9.24 -1.46 -3.83
CA GLU A 474 8.42 -1.09 -4.99
C GLU A 474 9.29 -0.76 -6.21
N VAL A 475 10.37 -0.02 -6.01
CA VAL A 475 11.32 0.33 -7.09
C VAL A 475 11.96 -0.92 -7.70
N ILE A 476 12.36 -1.88 -6.85
CA ILE A 476 12.91 -3.17 -7.29
C ILE A 476 11.86 -3.94 -8.11
N LEU A 477 10.61 -3.94 -7.66
CA LEU A 477 9.52 -4.60 -8.36
C LEU A 477 9.16 -3.88 -9.68
N ASP A 478 9.21 -2.57 -9.75
CA ASP A 478 9.03 -1.81 -11.00
C ASP A 478 10.13 -2.14 -12.01
N TYR A 479 11.38 -2.26 -11.53
CA TYR A 479 12.51 -2.69 -12.33
C TYR A 479 12.33 -4.11 -12.87
N ALA A 480 11.95 -5.05 -11.99
CA ALA A 480 11.71 -6.43 -12.35
C ALA A 480 10.63 -6.58 -13.43
N GLU A 481 9.53 -5.86 -13.30
CA GLU A 481 8.46 -5.86 -14.29
C GLU A 481 8.94 -5.36 -15.64
N ALA A 482 9.62 -4.21 -15.65
CA ALA A 482 10.10 -3.63 -16.87
C ALA A 482 11.09 -4.55 -17.61
N CYS A 483 12.01 -5.18 -16.90
CA CYS A 483 12.93 -6.17 -17.47
C CYS A 483 12.17 -7.37 -18.05
N ILE A 484 11.25 -7.97 -17.30
CA ILE A 484 10.47 -9.13 -17.76
C ILE A 484 9.66 -8.79 -19.00
N GLU A 485 8.98 -7.64 -19.00
CA GLU A 485 8.15 -7.22 -20.15
C GLU A 485 8.98 -6.86 -21.40
N LEU A 486 10.22 -6.41 -21.22
CA LEU A 486 11.20 -6.20 -22.31
C LEU A 486 11.88 -7.48 -22.79
N GLY A 487 11.64 -8.63 -22.14
CA GLY A 487 12.27 -9.90 -22.48
C GLY A 487 13.64 -10.16 -21.81
N GLU A 488 14.04 -9.30 -20.89
CA GLU A 488 15.25 -9.44 -20.06
C GLU A 488 14.94 -10.28 -18.81
N ILE A 489 14.62 -11.56 -19.03
CA ILE A 489 14.00 -12.43 -18.04
C ILE A 489 14.89 -12.69 -16.83
N GLN A 490 16.16 -12.99 -17.05
CA GLN A 490 17.11 -13.29 -15.97
C GLN A 490 17.28 -12.09 -15.05
N GLU A 491 17.50 -10.92 -15.59
CA GLU A 491 17.68 -9.68 -14.85
C GLU A 491 16.43 -9.32 -14.03
N GLY A 492 15.24 -9.49 -14.62
CA GLY A 492 13.98 -9.30 -13.92
C GLY A 492 13.76 -10.28 -12.76
N LEU A 493 14.11 -11.55 -12.95
CA LEU A 493 13.99 -12.57 -11.89
C LEU A 493 15.06 -12.41 -10.80
N GLU A 494 16.26 -11.95 -11.12
CA GLU A 494 17.25 -11.58 -10.10
C GLU A 494 16.69 -10.49 -9.16
N ALA A 495 16.00 -9.50 -9.70
CA ALA A 495 15.34 -8.47 -8.89
C ALA A 495 14.18 -9.05 -8.05
N VAL A 496 13.38 -9.96 -8.59
CA VAL A 496 12.36 -10.70 -7.82
C VAL A 496 13.02 -11.48 -6.67
N ASN A 497 14.14 -12.14 -6.95
CA ASN A 497 14.86 -12.94 -5.95
C ASN A 497 15.45 -12.09 -4.82
N MET A 498 15.82 -10.84 -5.07
CA MET A 498 16.20 -9.92 -3.97
C MET A 498 15.07 -9.74 -2.95
N ILE A 499 13.83 -9.59 -3.41
CA ILE A 499 12.65 -9.47 -2.54
C ILE A 499 12.40 -10.79 -1.79
N ARG A 500 12.50 -11.92 -2.49
CA ARG A 500 12.31 -13.25 -1.91
C ARG A 500 13.35 -13.56 -0.82
N ASN A 501 14.61 -13.28 -1.09
CA ASN A 501 15.70 -13.53 -0.13
C ASN A 501 15.52 -12.68 1.14
N ARG A 502 15.16 -11.40 1.01
CA ARG A 502 14.81 -10.56 2.15
C ARG A 502 13.65 -11.15 2.98
N ALA A 503 12.70 -11.79 2.32
CA ALA A 503 11.56 -12.45 2.96
C ALA A 503 11.89 -13.86 3.50
N GLY A 504 13.11 -14.36 3.33
CA GLY A 504 13.51 -15.69 3.76
C GLY A 504 13.07 -16.80 2.82
N LEU A 505 12.79 -16.49 1.55
CA LEU A 505 12.37 -17.46 0.55
C LEU A 505 13.49 -17.78 -0.44
N PRO A 506 13.57 -19.02 -0.95
CA PRO A 506 14.56 -19.40 -1.94
C PRO A 506 14.30 -18.70 -3.28
N ASP A 507 15.37 -18.63 -4.08
CA ASP A 507 15.33 -18.09 -5.42
C ASP A 507 14.36 -18.82 -6.34
N ARG A 508 13.71 -18.05 -7.21
CA ARG A 508 13.09 -18.58 -8.42
C ARG A 508 14.17 -18.91 -9.46
N PRO A 509 14.03 -20.05 -10.16
CA PRO A 509 14.92 -20.36 -11.28
C PRO A 509 14.93 -19.25 -12.35
N LEU A 510 16.10 -18.95 -12.90
CA LEU A 510 16.27 -17.90 -13.90
C LEU A 510 16.00 -18.38 -15.33
N ASP A 511 16.09 -19.70 -15.58
CA ASP A 511 15.92 -20.33 -16.90
C ASP A 511 14.45 -20.71 -17.14
N VAL A 512 13.61 -19.70 -17.36
CA VAL A 512 12.19 -19.88 -17.66
C VAL A 512 11.72 -18.92 -18.75
N GLY A 513 10.56 -19.20 -19.34
CA GLY A 513 9.93 -18.31 -20.30
C GLY A 513 9.30 -17.06 -19.67
N GLN A 514 9.10 -16.03 -20.50
CA GLN A 514 8.51 -14.74 -20.07
C GLN A 514 7.17 -14.89 -19.35
N SER A 515 6.31 -15.80 -19.81
CA SER A 515 5.00 -16.03 -19.19
C SER A 515 5.14 -16.48 -17.73
N GLN A 516 6.02 -17.44 -17.47
CA GLN A 516 6.28 -17.94 -16.13
C GLN A 516 6.93 -16.87 -15.23
N ALA A 517 7.88 -16.12 -15.78
CA ALA A 517 8.53 -15.02 -15.08
C ALA A 517 7.51 -13.94 -14.68
N ARG A 518 6.57 -13.61 -15.60
CA ARG A 518 5.49 -12.65 -15.33
C ARG A 518 4.56 -13.13 -14.22
N GLU A 519 4.18 -14.41 -14.20
CA GLU A 519 3.37 -14.99 -13.13
C GLU A 519 4.08 -14.88 -11.78
N TRP A 520 5.34 -15.26 -11.70
CA TRP A 520 6.12 -15.18 -10.46
C TRP A 520 6.33 -13.75 -9.99
N TYR A 521 6.60 -12.82 -10.89
CA TYR A 521 6.70 -11.41 -10.58
C TYR A 521 5.37 -10.85 -10.02
N ARG A 522 4.25 -11.12 -10.71
CA ARG A 522 2.93 -10.64 -10.28
C ARG A 522 2.53 -11.22 -8.92
N HIS A 523 2.85 -12.47 -8.69
CA HIS A 523 2.66 -13.12 -7.38
C HIS A 523 3.55 -12.49 -6.30
N GLU A 524 4.83 -12.27 -6.57
CA GLU A 524 5.74 -11.66 -5.61
C GLU A 524 5.30 -10.22 -5.25
N ARG A 525 4.89 -9.43 -6.24
CA ARG A 525 4.37 -8.09 -6.00
C ARG A 525 3.09 -8.11 -5.18
N PHE A 526 2.20 -9.04 -5.44
CA PHE A 526 0.97 -9.21 -4.67
C PHE A 526 1.25 -9.42 -3.18
N ILE A 527 2.14 -10.36 -2.84
CA ILE A 527 2.47 -10.66 -1.45
C ILE A 527 3.25 -9.52 -0.80
N GLU A 528 4.25 -9.00 -1.47
CA GLU A 528 5.13 -7.97 -0.95
C GLU A 528 4.39 -6.66 -0.65
N MET A 529 3.52 -6.24 -1.56
CA MET A 529 2.82 -4.95 -1.49
C MET A 529 1.41 -5.05 -0.89
N MET A 530 1.02 -6.21 -0.37
CA MET A 530 -0.31 -6.46 0.19
C MET A 530 -0.65 -5.40 1.25
N ALA A 531 -1.86 -4.88 1.22
CA ALA A 531 -2.42 -3.83 2.08
C ALA A 531 -1.77 -2.44 1.97
N GLU A 532 -0.91 -2.19 0.98
CA GLU A 532 -0.28 -0.88 0.74
C GLU A 532 -1.00 -0.05 -0.35
N GLY A 533 -2.13 -0.54 -0.86
CA GLY A 533 -2.90 0.11 -1.93
C GLY A 533 -2.36 -0.12 -3.35
N ASP A 534 -1.25 -0.81 -3.50
CA ASP A 534 -0.62 -1.11 -4.79
C ASP A 534 -1.54 -1.94 -5.71
N ARG A 535 -2.24 -2.91 -5.13
CA ARG A 535 -3.12 -3.84 -5.86
C ARG A 535 -4.20 -3.13 -6.67
N TRP A 536 -4.79 -2.04 -6.16
CA TRP A 536 -5.77 -1.23 -6.86
C TRP A 536 -5.27 -0.73 -8.22
N TYR A 537 -4.00 -0.38 -8.29
CA TYR A 537 -3.38 0.11 -9.52
C TYR A 537 -2.91 -1.02 -10.41
N THR A 538 -2.36 -2.09 -9.84
CA THR A 538 -1.74 -3.17 -10.61
C THR A 538 -2.77 -4.06 -11.31
N ILE A 539 -3.91 -4.39 -10.67
CA ILE A 539 -4.98 -5.17 -11.35
C ILE A 539 -5.56 -4.41 -12.55
N ARG A 540 -5.71 -3.09 -12.42
CA ARG A 540 -6.19 -2.23 -13.51
C ARG A 540 -5.13 -2.09 -14.61
N LYS A 541 -3.89 -1.81 -14.23
CA LYS A 541 -2.75 -1.72 -15.14
C LYS A 541 -2.59 -2.98 -16.01
N TRP A 542 -2.75 -4.16 -15.39
CA TRP A 542 -2.63 -5.44 -16.07
C TRP A 542 -3.93 -5.95 -16.69
N MET A 543 -5.04 -5.23 -16.51
CA MET A 543 -6.37 -5.60 -16.99
C MET A 543 -6.83 -7.00 -16.55
N ILE A 544 -6.54 -7.36 -15.29
CA ILE A 544 -6.91 -8.64 -14.67
C ILE A 544 -7.99 -8.49 -13.60
N ALA A 545 -8.67 -7.35 -13.56
CA ALA A 545 -9.77 -7.07 -12.63
C ALA A 545 -11.09 -7.70 -13.10
#